data_567d5556f06b643cadc493f04d9fc833
#
_entry.id   567d5556f06b643cadc493f04d9fc833
#
_cell.length_a   1.000
_cell.length_b   1.000
_cell.length_c   1.000
_cell.angle_alpha   90.00
_cell.angle_beta   90.00
_cell.angle_gamma   90.00
#
_symmetry.space_group_name_H-M   'P 1'
#
loop_
_entity.id
_entity.type
_entity.pdbx_description
1 polymer ?
#
loop_
_entity_poly.entity_id
_entity_poly.type
_entity_poly.pdbx_seq_one_letter_code
_entity_poly.pdbx_strand_id
1 'polypeptide(L)'
;MIVKGLLDEDFVNYKKPSMVIMFPTCSFKCDKECGMQVCQNSTLATAPGIEISYEDIVNRYLENHITSAVVFAGLEPFDSVLDVVALVKKFRDKGCNDDIIIYTGYTEQEVSSIIRLSNIKQYSPIIIKYGRFIPNSSSHFDETLGVILKSDNQYAKEI
;
A
#
# COMPACT_ATOMS: atom_id res chain seq x y z
N MET A 1 -4.27 -3.35 -15.20
CA MET A 1 -4.59 -3.92 -13.87
C MET A 1 -5.99 -3.52 -13.44
N ILE A 2 -6.50 -4.15 -12.39
CA ILE A 2 -7.74 -3.75 -11.74
C ILE A 2 -7.38 -3.04 -10.43
N VAL A 3 -8.07 -1.93 -10.13
CA VAL A 3 -7.99 -1.24 -8.83
C VAL A 3 -9.40 -1.09 -8.24
N LYS A 4 -9.49 -0.87 -6.94
CA LYS A 4 -10.76 -0.51 -6.27
C LYS A 4 -10.99 1.00 -6.22
N GLY A 5 -9.96 1.77 -6.46
CA GLY A 5 -10.03 3.22 -6.51
C GLY A 5 -8.65 3.87 -6.64
N LEU A 6 -8.67 5.13 -6.99
CA LEU A 6 -7.52 6.02 -7.01
C LEU A 6 -7.91 7.32 -6.30
N LEU A 7 -7.08 7.79 -5.40
CA LEU A 7 -7.15 9.13 -4.85
C LEU A 7 -5.95 9.91 -5.35
N ASP A 8 -6.20 10.99 -6.07
CA ASP A 8 -5.11 11.79 -6.62
C ASP A 8 -4.31 12.50 -5.54
N GLU A 9 -4.98 12.87 -4.44
CA GLU A 9 -4.38 13.61 -3.34
C GLU A 9 -4.88 13.06 -2.00
N ASP A 10 -3.95 12.57 -1.20
CA ASP A 10 -4.17 12.10 0.16
C ASP A 10 -3.15 12.74 1.10
N PHE A 11 -3.61 13.14 2.28
CA PHE A 11 -2.82 13.83 3.30
C PHE A 11 -2.84 13.09 4.65
N VAL A 12 -3.35 11.86 4.68
CA VAL A 12 -3.57 11.12 5.94
C VAL A 12 -2.81 9.81 6.04
N ASN A 13 -2.36 9.24 4.93
CA ASN A 13 -1.66 7.95 4.93
C ASN A 13 -0.13 8.06 4.90
N TYR A 14 0.41 9.24 4.63
CA TYR A 14 1.84 9.48 4.66
C TYR A 14 2.11 10.95 4.99
N LYS A 15 3.33 11.23 5.51
CA LYS A 15 3.78 12.58 5.87
C LYS A 15 3.93 13.56 4.70
N LYS A 16 3.91 13.06 3.45
CA LYS A 16 3.89 13.87 2.23
C LYS A 16 2.54 13.71 1.52
N PRO A 17 2.06 14.73 0.81
CA PRO A 17 0.90 14.58 -0.08
C PRO A 17 1.15 13.41 -1.04
N SER A 18 0.20 12.49 -1.14
CA SER A 18 0.41 11.25 -1.89
C SER A 18 -0.78 10.87 -2.75
N MET A 19 -0.52 10.20 -3.88
CA MET A 19 -1.56 9.47 -4.60
C MET A 19 -1.77 8.13 -3.92
N VAL A 20 -3.03 7.73 -3.69
CA VAL A 20 -3.36 6.39 -3.17
C VAL A 20 -3.92 5.50 -4.26
N ILE A 21 -3.32 4.33 -4.44
CA ILE A 21 -3.77 3.28 -5.35
C ILE A 21 -4.36 2.15 -4.52
N MET A 22 -5.65 1.88 -4.69
CA MET A 22 -6.38 0.89 -3.91
C MET A 22 -6.41 -0.45 -4.63
N PHE A 23 -5.65 -1.42 -4.13
CA PHE A 23 -5.52 -2.77 -4.69
C PHE A 23 -6.81 -3.59 -4.54
N PRO A 24 -7.07 -4.54 -5.47
CA PRO A 24 -8.40 -5.13 -5.63
C PRO A 24 -8.66 -6.37 -4.78
N THR A 25 -7.63 -7.02 -4.25
CA THR A 25 -7.73 -8.35 -3.63
C THR A 25 -7.24 -8.36 -2.19
N CYS A 26 -7.81 -9.26 -1.38
CA CYS A 26 -7.33 -9.56 -0.04
C CYS A 26 -7.75 -10.97 0.37
N SER A 27 -6.84 -11.70 0.99
CA SER A 27 -7.09 -13.01 1.61
C SER A 27 -7.82 -12.93 2.96
N PHE A 28 -8.07 -11.70 3.46
CA PHE A 28 -8.77 -11.42 4.74
C PHE A 28 -8.17 -12.15 5.95
N LYS A 29 -6.86 -12.20 6.05
CA LYS A 29 -6.18 -12.83 7.19
C LYS A 29 -6.51 -12.14 8.52
N CYS A 30 -6.74 -10.80 8.51
CA CYS A 30 -7.17 -10.08 9.71
C CYS A 30 -8.45 -10.69 10.31
N ASP A 31 -9.47 -10.89 9.49
CA ASP A 31 -10.76 -11.46 9.90
C ASP A 31 -10.60 -12.91 10.35
N LYS A 32 -9.83 -13.70 9.59
CA LYS A 32 -9.59 -15.12 9.89
C LYS A 32 -8.87 -15.32 11.23
N GLU A 33 -7.88 -14.50 11.53
CA GLU A 33 -7.12 -14.59 12.77
C GLU A 33 -7.91 -14.08 13.98
N CYS A 34 -8.76 -13.06 13.78
CA CYS A 34 -9.66 -12.56 14.84
C CYS A 34 -10.91 -13.43 15.04
N GLY A 35 -11.23 -14.35 14.12
CA GLY A 35 -12.45 -15.14 14.14
C GLY A 35 -13.74 -14.33 13.94
N MET A 36 -13.63 -13.09 13.48
CA MET A 36 -14.73 -12.16 13.24
C MET A 36 -14.33 -11.11 12.20
N GLN A 37 -15.31 -10.44 11.60
CA GLN A 37 -15.05 -9.37 10.66
C GLN A 37 -14.50 -8.13 11.39
N VAL A 38 -13.24 -7.83 11.16
CA VAL A 38 -12.54 -6.66 11.72
C VAL A 38 -11.94 -5.76 10.64
N CYS A 39 -11.96 -6.20 9.39
CA CYS A 39 -11.36 -5.47 8.27
C CYS A 39 -12.00 -4.10 8.10
N GLN A 40 -11.20 -3.03 8.24
CA GLN A 40 -11.65 -1.65 8.07
C GLN A 40 -11.98 -1.31 6.61
N ASN A 41 -11.49 -2.11 5.67
CA ASN A 41 -11.71 -1.95 4.23
C ASN A 41 -12.74 -2.95 3.65
N SER A 42 -13.60 -3.53 4.49
CA SER A 42 -14.59 -4.52 4.07
C SER A 42 -15.57 -3.97 3.00
N THR A 43 -15.97 -2.71 3.11
CA THR A 43 -16.81 -2.03 2.11
C THR A 43 -16.11 -1.86 0.77
N LEU A 44 -14.81 -1.59 0.79
CA LEU A 44 -14.00 -1.50 -0.42
C LEU A 44 -13.94 -2.85 -1.16
N ALA A 45 -13.94 -3.97 -0.43
CA ALA A 45 -13.93 -5.31 -1.01
C ALA A 45 -15.14 -5.56 -1.92
N THR A 46 -16.30 -5.04 -1.56
CA THR A 46 -17.55 -5.17 -2.34
C THR A 46 -17.70 -4.15 -3.45
N ALA A 47 -16.89 -3.08 -3.46
CA ALA A 47 -16.91 -2.08 -4.52
C ALA A 47 -16.53 -2.70 -5.88
N PRO A 48 -17.08 -2.18 -7.01
CA PRO A 48 -16.67 -2.61 -8.34
C PRO A 48 -15.18 -2.33 -8.58
N GLY A 49 -14.55 -3.18 -9.39
CA GLY A 49 -13.19 -2.94 -9.87
C GLY A 49 -13.20 -1.93 -11.01
N ILE A 50 -12.13 -1.16 -11.10
CA ILE A 50 -11.87 -0.21 -12.19
C ILE A 50 -10.68 -0.76 -12.97
N GLU A 51 -10.86 -1.01 -14.26
CA GLU A 51 -9.77 -1.40 -15.14
C GLU A 51 -8.99 -0.15 -15.58
N ILE A 52 -7.68 -0.16 -15.38
CA ILE A 52 -6.79 0.96 -15.73
C ILE A 52 -5.40 0.44 -16.10
N SER A 53 -4.73 1.08 -17.03
CA SER A 53 -3.37 0.70 -17.38
C SER A 53 -2.35 1.22 -16.36
N TYR A 54 -1.20 0.54 -16.22
CA TYR A 54 -0.09 1.07 -15.41
C TYR A 54 0.41 2.41 -15.94
N GLU A 55 0.39 2.59 -17.25
CA GLU A 55 0.80 3.83 -17.91
C GLU A 55 -0.10 5.00 -17.48
N ASP A 56 -1.42 4.81 -17.51
CA ASP A 56 -2.37 5.86 -17.14
C ASP A 56 -2.26 6.25 -15.66
N ILE A 57 -2.05 5.26 -14.77
CA ILE A 57 -1.82 5.53 -13.34
C ILE A 57 -0.56 6.40 -13.17
N VAL A 58 0.54 6.02 -13.80
CA VAL A 58 1.81 6.73 -13.63
C VAL A 58 1.76 8.12 -14.28
N ASN A 59 1.16 8.26 -15.46
CA ASN A 59 0.99 9.56 -16.10
C ASN A 59 0.12 10.49 -15.25
N ARG A 60 -0.99 9.98 -14.71
CA ARG A 60 -1.88 10.73 -13.81
C ARG A 60 -1.14 11.24 -12.57
N TYR A 61 -0.25 10.44 -12.00
CA TYR A 61 0.60 10.85 -10.89
C TYR A 61 1.59 11.95 -11.31
N LEU A 62 2.29 11.76 -12.43
CA LEU A 62 3.32 12.69 -12.91
C LEU A 62 2.76 14.06 -13.33
N GLU A 63 1.48 14.09 -13.75
CA GLU A 63 0.76 15.32 -14.09
C GLU A 63 0.28 16.09 -12.83
N ASN A 64 0.22 15.43 -11.68
CA ASN A 64 -0.17 16.07 -10.42
C ASN A 64 1.04 16.68 -9.72
N HIS A 65 1.09 18.02 -9.67
CA HIS A 65 2.20 18.76 -9.05
C HIS A 65 2.07 18.93 -7.53
N ILE A 66 1.02 18.39 -6.91
CA ILE A 66 0.76 18.48 -5.46
C ILE A 66 1.41 17.29 -4.74
N THR A 67 1.30 16.09 -5.32
CA THR A 67 1.80 14.87 -4.70
C THR A 67 3.29 14.66 -4.92
N SER A 68 3.95 14.09 -3.91
CA SER A 68 5.37 13.74 -3.92
C SER A 68 5.63 12.38 -3.26
N ALA A 69 4.61 11.53 -3.23
CA ALA A 69 4.67 10.14 -2.79
C ALA A 69 3.53 9.33 -3.38
N VAL A 70 3.69 8.01 -3.44
CA VAL A 70 2.65 7.08 -3.88
C VAL A 70 2.39 6.05 -2.78
N VAL A 71 1.13 5.87 -2.40
CA VAL A 71 0.70 4.89 -1.40
C VAL A 71 -0.06 3.75 -2.09
N PHE A 72 0.46 2.54 -1.98
CA PHE A 72 -0.23 1.31 -2.35
C PHE A 72 -0.98 0.80 -1.13
N ALA A 73 -2.29 0.80 -1.19
CA ALA A 73 -3.16 0.46 -0.07
C ALA A 73 -4.44 -0.25 -0.57
N GLY A 74 -5.52 -0.06 0.12
CA GLY A 74 -6.82 -0.63 -0.21
C GLY A 74 -7.01 -1.97 0.45
N LEU A 75 -7.16 -3.07 -0.32
CA LEU A 75 -7.25 -4.39 0.29
C LEU A 75 -5.84 -4.89 0.68
N GLU A 76 -5.21 -5.73 -0.08
CA GLU A 76 -3.88 -6.23 0.25
C GLU A 76 -2.96 -6.20 -0.99
N PRO A 77 -2.02 -5.24 -1.08
CA PRO A 77 -1.16 -5.13 -2.25
C PRO A 77 -0.35 -6.39 -2.54
N PHE A 78 0.15 -7.10 -1.52
CA PHE A 78 0.94 -8.31 -1.75
C PHE A 78 0.13 -9.53 -2.19
N ASP A 79 -1.21 -9.51 -2.13
CA ASP A 79 -2.05 -10.49 -2.81
C ASP A 79 -2.13 -10.25 -4.33
N SER A 80 -1.62 -9.08 -4.79
CA SER A 80 -1.46 -8.70 -6.21
C SER A 80 0.00 -8.33 -6.51
N VAL A 81 0.94 -9.13 -6.06
CA VAL A 81 2.38 -8.81 -6.10
C VAL A 81 2.91 -8.47 -7.50
N LEU A 82 2.37 -9.10 -8.54
CA LEU A 82 2.78 -8.81 -9.92
C LEU A 82 2.42 -7.37 -10.32
N ASP A 83 1.25 -6.89 -9.92
CA ASP A 83 0.83 -5.51 -10.14
C ASP A 83 1.68 -4.53 -9.32
N VAL A 84 2.01 -4.88 -8.07
CA VAL A 84 2.91 -4.07 -7.22
C VAL A 84 4.25 -3.86 -7.90
N VAL A 85 4.89 -4.95 -8.34
CA VAL A 85 6.21 -4.89 -8.99
C VAL A 85 6.15 -4.13 -10.32
N ALA A 86 5.11 -4.39 -11.12
CA ALA A 86 4.92 -3.72 -12.41
C ALA A 86 4.75 -2.20 -12.25
N LEU A 87 3.94 -1.76 -11.27
CA LEU A 87 3.76 -0.34 -10.97
C LEU A 87 5.03 0.31 -10.47
N VAL A 88 5.70 -0.29 -9.47
CA VAL A 88 6.96 0.23 -8.94
C VAL A 88 7.98 0.41 -10.06
N LYS A 89 8.17 -0.64 -10.88
CA LYS A 89 9.06 -0.56 -12.04
C LYS A 89 8.65 0.55 -12.99
N LYS A 90 7.35 0.67 -13.30
CA LYS A 90 6.84 1.68 -14.22
C LYS A 90 7.08 3.11 -13.74
N PHE A 91 6.91 3.39 -12.44
CA PHE A 91 7.27 4.67 -11.83
C PHE A 91 8.75 4.98 -12.03
N ARG A 92 9.63 4.03 -11.74
CA ARG A 92 11.09 4.21 -11.86
C ARG A 92 11.54 4.35 -13.32
N ASP A 93 10.96 3.57 -14.22
CA ASP A 93 11.24 3.67 -15.69
C ASP A 93 10.87 5.06 -16.27
N LYS A 94 9.89 5.75 -15.66
CA LYS A 94 9.51 7.13 -15.99
C LYS A 94 10.34 8.19 -15.27
N GLY A 95 11.36 7.80 -14.52
CA GLY A 95 12.25 8.72 -13.80
C GLY A 95 11.68 9.25 -12.48
N CYS A 96 10.55 8.74 -12.01
CA CYS A 96 9.99 9.11 -10.71
C CYS A 96 10.79 8.42 -9.60
N ASN A 97 11.41 9.21 -8.72
CA ASN A 97 12.18 8.76 -7.57
C ASN A 97 11.49 9.05 -6.22
N ASP A 98 10.23 9.45 -6.26
CA ASP A 98 9.45 9.72 -5.06
C ASP A 98 9.25 8.46 -4.20
N ASP A 99 8.92 8.66 -2.92
CA ASP A 99 8.68 7.58 -1.98
C ASP A 99 7.48 6.73 -2.45
N ILE A 100 7.64 5.42 -2.44
CA ILE A 100 6.55 4.46 -2.63
C ILE A 100 6.31 3.75 -1.31
N ILE A 101 5.09 3.88 -0.80
CA ILE A 101 4.67 3.29 0.47
C ILE A 101 3.72 2.14 0.18
N ILE A 102 3.98 0.97 0.75
CA ILE A 102 3.13 -0.22 0.59
C ILE A 102 2.52 -0.57 1.94
N TYR A 103 1.22 -0.43 2.06
CA TYR A 103 0.46 -0.81 3.25
C TYR A 103 0.07 -2.28 3.15
N THR A 104 0.59 -3.12 4.05
CA THR A 104 0.22 -4.54 4.11
C THR A 104 -0.26 -4.94 5.50
N GLY A 105 -1.21 -5.85 5.54
CA GLY A 105 -1.58 -6.58 6.75
C GLY A 105 -0.63 -7.72 7.08
N TYR A 106 0.29 -8.07 6.19
CA TYR A 106 1.27 -9.12 6.45
C TYR A 106 2.39 -8.65 7.39
N THR A 107 3.00 -9.61 8.10
CA THR A 107 4.22 -9.38 8.85
C THR A 107 5.44 -9.34 7.91
N GLU A 108 6.55 -8.76 8.37
CA GLU A 108 7.82 -8.75 7.62
C GLU A 108 8.25 -10.17 7.23
N GLN A 109 8.06 -11.15 8.12
CA GLN A 109 8.40 -12.54 7.86
C GLN A 109 7.55 -13.15 6.73
N GLU A 110 6.24 -12.88 6.70
CA GLU A 110 5.33 -13.41 5.67
C GLU A 110 5.68 -12.91 4.27
N VAL A 111 6.11 -11.65 4.14
CA VAL A 111 6.45 -11.06 2.84
C VAL A 111 7.93 -11.13 2.48
N SER A 112 8.78 -11.63 3.37
CA SER A 112 10.24 -11.68 3.16
C SER A 112 10.64 -12.42 1.89
N SER A 113 10.00 -13.54 1.60
CA SER A 113 10.22 -14.30 0.37
C SER A 113 9.73 -13.57 -0.88
N ILE A 114 8.59 -12.89 -0.79
CA ILE A 114 8.02 -12.08 -1.87
C ILE A 114 8.98 -10.95 -2.23
N ILE A 115 9.45 -10.19 -1.23
CA ILE A 115 10.38 -9.08 -1.41
C ILE A 115 11.68 -9.57 -2.06
N ARG A 116 12.22 -10.71 -1.61
CA ARG A 116 13.45 -11.29 -2.16
C ARG A 116 13.26 -11.77 -3.60
N LEU A 117 12.19 -12.52 -3.90
CA LEU A 117 11.95 -13.09 -5.23
C LEU A 117 11.58 -12.03 -6.26
N SER A 118 10.84 -11.00 -5.86
CA SER A 118 10.47 -9.89 -6.74
C SER A 118 11.60 -8.91 -7.00
N ASN A 119 12.68 -8.97 -6.17
CA ASN A 119 13.80 -8.03 -6.21
C ASN A 119 13.37 -6.55 -6.16
N ILE A 120 12.25 -6.26 -5.48
CA ILE A 120 11.64 -4.92 -5.45
C ILE A 120 12.56 -3.88 -4.79
N LYS A 121 13.47 -4.30 -3.91
CA LYS A 121 14.45 -3.42 -3.25
C LYS A 121 15.35 -2.64 -4.20
N GLN A 122 15.60 -3.16 -5.41
CA GLN A 122 16.38 -2.43 -6.41
C GLN A 122 15.73 -1.11 -6.85
N TYR A 123 14.45 -0.93 -6.55
CA TYR A 123 13.66 0.24 -6.92
C TYR A 123 13.45 1.22 -5.75
N SER A 124 14.29 1.16 -4.71
CA SER A 124 14.25 2.08 -3.56
C SER A 124 14.20 3.58 -4.02
N PRO A 125 13.60 4.50 -3.24
CA PRO A 125 13.08 4.29 -1.88
C PRO A 125 11.68 3.65 -1.85
N ILE A 126 11.55 2.57 -1.08
CA ILE A 126 10.29 1.89 -0.82
C ILE A 126 10.13 1.71 0.69
N ILE A 127 8.98 2.12 1.21
CA ILE A 127 8.62 1.96 2.61
C ILE A 127 7.49 0.95 2.70
N ILE A 128 7.60 -0.03 3.57
CA ILE A 128 6.52 -1.00 3.80
C ILE A 128 5.98 -0.80 5.22
N LYS A 129 4.67 -0.59 5.31
CA LYS A 129 3.92 -0.62 6.56
C LYS A 129 3.41 -2.04 6.78
N TYR A 130 3.89 -2.69 7.82
CA TYR A 130 3.56 -4.07 8.20
C TYR A 130 2.50 -4.14 9.29
N GLY A 131 1.91 -5.32 9.42
CA GLY A 131 1.09 -5.70 10.55
C GLY A 131 -0.42 -5.54 10.32
N ARG A 132 -1.17 -6.55 10.76
CA ARG A 132 -2.62 -6.60 10.70
C ARG A 132 -3.26 -5.60 11.66
N PHE A 133 -4.44 -5.16 11.32
CA PHE A 133 -5.27 -4.47 12.29
C PHE A 133 -5.74 -5.44 13.38
N ILE A 134 -5.55 -5.06 14.64
CA ILE A 134 -6.02 -5.78 15.83
C ILE A 134 -7.02 -4.88 16.55
N PRO A 135 -8.31 -5.29 16.67
CA PRO A 135 -9.30 -4.51 17.41
C PRO A 135 -8.89 -4.33 18.88
N ASN A 136 -9.21 -3.16 19.43
CA ASN A 136 -8.91 -2.80 20.83
C ASN A 136 -7.40 -2.74 21.18
N SER A 137 -6.52 -2.81 20.21
CA SER A 137 -5.09 -2.55 20.39
C SER A 137 -4.83 -1.04 20.53
N SER A 138 -3.73 -0.68 21.17
CA SER A 138 -3.32 0.72 21.32
C SER A 138 -2.82 1.28 20.00
N SER A 139 -3.26 2.48 19.66
CA SER A 139 -2.69 3.22 18.55
C SER A 139 -1.39 3.91 18.96
N HIS A 140 -0.51 4.14 17.99
CA HIS A 140 0.73 4.86 18.21
C HIS A 140 1.15 5.66 16.97
N PHE A 141 2.00 6.65 17.17
CA PHE A 141 2.59 7.43 16.09
C PHE A 141 3.79 6.67 15.48
N ASP A 142 3.79 6.52 14.16
CA ASP A 142 4.91 5.96 13.40
C ASP A 142 5.70 7.10 12.75
N GLU A 143 6.95 7.28 13.14
CA GLU A 143 7.80 8.38 12.67
C GLU A 143 8.19 8.23 11.20
N THR A 144 8.29 6.99 10.69
CA THR A 144 8.64 6.75 9.29
C THR A 144 7.54 7.23 8.36
N LEU A 145 6.29 6.92 8.72
CA LEU A 145 5.13 7.36 7.94
C LEU A 145 4.66 8.78 8.31
N GLY A 146 4.89 9.21 9.55
CA GLY A 146 4.38 10.47 10.08
C GLY A 146 2.89 10.45 10.38
N VAL A 147 2.31 9.28 10.68
CA VAL A 147 0.89 9.06 10.92
C VAL A 147 0.65 8.19 12.14
N ILE A 148 -0.60 8.18 12.65
CA ILE A 148 -1.00 7.30 13.74
C ILE A 148 -1.47 5.96 13.16
N LEU A 149 -0.78 4.88 13.54
CA LEU A 149 -1.17 3.51 13.26
C LEU A 149 -2.19 3.02 14.30
N LYS A 150 -3.10 2.13 13.89
CA LYS A 150 -4.29 1.75 14.67
C LYS A 150 -4.06 0.57 15.62
N SER A 151 -2.92 -0.10 15.52
CA SER A 151 -2.58 -1.26 16.37
C SER A 151 -1.09 -1.23 16.70
N ASP A 152 -0.73 -1.65 17.89
CA ASP A 152 0.62 -1.62 18.44
C ASP A 152 1.64 -2.52 17.72
N ASN A 153 1.13 -3.56 17.02
CA ASN A 153 1.92 -4.47 16.19
C ASN A 153 2.25 -3.90 14.81
N GLN A 154 1.70 -2.74 14.44
CA GLN A 154 1.94 -2.12 13.14
C GLN A 154 3.18 -1.21 13.20
N TYR A 155 3.97 -1.21 12.15
CA TYR A 155 5.15 -0.34 12.01
C TYR A 155 5.53 -0.21 10.55
N ALA A 156 6.33 0.80 10.23
CA ALA A 156 6.87 0.98 8.89
C ALA A 156 8.40 0.93 8.87
N LYS A 157 8.92 0.47 7.73
CA LYS A 157 10.36 0.30 7.51
C LYS A 157 10.68 0.51 6.03
N GLU A 158 11.75 1.25 5.76
CA GLU A 158 12.34 1.34 4.43
C GLU A 158 13.13 0.05 4.11
N ILE A 159 13.06 -0.41 2.86
CA ILE A 159 13.68 -1.67 2.42
C ILE A 159 14.73 -1.47 1.31
#